data_36f4f16220f848caa09f962ebb438536
#
_entry.id   36f4f16220f848caa09f962ebb438536
#
_cell.length_a   1.000
_cell.length_b   1.000
_cell.length_c   1.000
_cell.angle_alpha   90.00
_cell.angle_beta   90.00
_cell.angle_gamma   90.00
#
_symmetry.space_group_name_H-M   'P 1'
#
loop_
_entity.id
_entity.type
_entity.pdbx_description
1 polymer ?
#
loop_
_entity_poly.entity_id
_entity_poly.type
_entity_poly.pdbx_seq_one_letter_code
_entity_poly.pdbx_strand_id
1 'polypeptide(L)'
;MAKTIKVWSGTEWVDVGVQAALPSDYVDTASLNSALGSYKQEVNLAISANTTLVAGRRYFVDTAAARILTLPASPTLGQEIVIFDATGSAGTNNITLSRNGNKINGLTEDAIIDVDQSVTTVIYTGTTLGWSFI
;
A
#
# COMPACT_ATOMS: atom_id res chain seq x y z
N MET A 1 25.54 -21.86 -30.51
CA MET A 1 25.10 -23.22 -30.14
C MET A 1 24.36 -23.14 -28.80
N ALA A 2 23.11 -23.48 -28.77
CA ALA A 2 22.32 -23.48 -27.54
C ALA A 2 22.85 -24.58 -26.59
N LYS A 3 23.20 -24.22 -25.37
CA LYS A 3 23.56 -25.17 -24.35
C LYS A 3 22.31 -25.78 -23.75
N THR A 4 22.25 -27.10 -23.68
CA THR A 4 21.16 -27.84 -23.06
C THR A 4 21.35 -27.82 -21.55
N ILE A 5 20.33 -27.39 -20.81
CA ILE A 5 20.32 -27.53 -19.35
C ILE A 5 19.77 -28.94 -19.02
N LYS A 6 20.49 -29.68 -18.18
CA LYS A 6 20.05 -31.01 -17.74
C LYS A 6 19.72 -30.99 -16.27
N VAL A 7 18.64 -31.66 -15.88
CA VAL A 7 18.22 -31.87 -14.51
C VAL A 7 18.24 -33.34 -14.16
N TRP A 8 18.68 -33.67 -12.95
CA TRP A 8 18.68 -35.08 -12.47
C TRP A 8 17.24 -35.46 -12.08
N SER A 9 16.71 -36.50 -12.75
CA SER A 9 15.36 -37.01 -12.49
C SER A 9 15.28 -37.99 -11.31
N GLY A 10 16.39 -38.30 -10.68
CA GLY A 10 16.53 -39.36 -9.68
C GLY A 10 17.05 -40.69 -10.26
N THR A 11 17.00 -40.86 -11.57
CA THR A 11 17.48 -42.04 -12.29
C THR A 11 18.41 -41.70 -13.45
N GLU A 12 18.25 -40.52 -14.05
CA GLU A 12 19.04 -40.10 -15.21
C GLU A 12 19.09 -38.57 -15.32
N TRP A 13 20.03 -38.07 -16.13
CA TRP A 13 20.08 -36.66 -16.50
C TRP A 13 19.12 -36.38 -17.68
N VAL A 14 18.10 -35.57 -17.46
CA VAL A 14 17.10 -35.21 -18.45
C VAL A 14 17.41 -33.83 -19.02
N ASP A 15 17.38 -33.70 -20.34
CA ASP A 15 17.47 -32.41 -21.00
C ASP A 15 16.22 -31.57 -20.73
N VAL A 16 16.42 -30.46 -20.04
CA VAL A 16 15.42 -29.43 -19.94
C VAL A 16 15.76 -28.41 -21.03
N GLY A 17 15.20 -28.57 -22.21
CA GLY A 17 15.41 -27.64 -23.33
C GLY A 17 14.97 -26.22 -22.93
N VAL A 18 15.54 -25.20 -23.59
CA VAL A 18 15.28 -23.77 -23.33
C VAL A 18 13.79 -23.40 -23.45
N GLN A 19 12.96 -24.29 -24.01
CA GLN A 19 11.50 -24.15 -24.15
C GLN A 19 10.74 -25.42 -23.82
N ALA A 20 11.36 -26.35 -23.06
CA ALA A 20 10.63 -27.52 -22.58
C ALA A 20 9.46 -27.07 -21.69
N ALA A 21 8.35 -27.80 -21.77
CA ALA A 21 7.27 -27.62 -20.83
C ALA A 21 7.83 -27.74 -19.40
N LEU A 22 7.72 -26.66 -18.64
CA LEU A 22 8.16 -26.65 -17.26
C LEU A 22 7.31 -27.62 -16.45
N PRO A 23 7.87 -28.29 -15.44
CA PRO A 23 7.08 -29.11 -14.53
C PRO A 23 5.90 -28.32 -13.99
N SER A 24 4.80 -28.99 -13.69
CA SER A 24 3.58 -28.36 -13.17
C SER A 24 3.77 -27.65 -11.83
N ASP A 25 4.87 -27.96 -11.15
CA ASP A 25 5.31 -27.33 -9.89
C ASP A 25 6.30 -26.17 -10.09
N TYR A 26 6.65 -25.87 -11.34
CA TYR A 26 7.49 -24.70 -11.64
C TYR A 26 6.69 -23.41 -11.47
N VAL A 27 7.19 -22.56 -10.61
CA VAL A 27 6.63 -21.20 -10.44
C VAL A 27 7.25 -20.28 -11.49
N ASP A 28 6.46 -19.88 -12.47
CA ASP A 28 6.92 -18.89 -13.46
C ASP A 28 7.05 -17.48 -12.83
N THR A 29 7.74 -16.60 -13.52
CA THR A 29 7.96 -15.24 -13.05
C THR A 29 6.65 -14.46 -12.83
N ALA A 30 5.61 -14.71 -13.66
CA ALA A 30 4.32 -14.05 -13.52
C ALA A 30 3.57 -14.51 -12.25
N SER A 31 3.59 -15.82 -11.98
CA SER A 31 3.03 -16.40 -10.75
C SER A 31 3.77 -15.94 -9.51
N LEU A 32 5.11 -15.86 -9.59
CA LEU A 32 5.95 -15.34 -8.50
C LEU A 32 5.67 -13.85 -8.25
N ASN A 33 5.59 -13.03 -9.28
CA ASN A 33 5.27 -11.62 -9.16
C ASN A 33 3.86 -11.40 -8.63
N SER A 34 2.90 -12.23 -9.01
CA SER A 34 1.54 -12.20 -8.50
C SER A 34 1.48 -12.55 -7.01
N ALA A 35 2.22 -13.58 -6.59
CA ALA A 35 2.36 -13.97 -5.19
C ALA A 35 3.09 -12.90 -4.36
N LEU A 36 4.16 -12.31 -4.90
CA LEU A 36 4.91 -11.20 -4.27
C LEU A 36 4.08 -9.91 -4.24
N GLY A 37 3.20 -9.68 -5.22
CA GLY A 37 2.26 -8.55 -5.21
C GLY A 37 1.22 -8.64 -4.11
N SER A 38 0.94 -9.82 -3.58
CA SER A 38 0.14 -10.02 -2.37
C SER A 38 0.95 -9.82 -1.08
N TYR A 39 2.28 -9.80 -1.17
CA TYR A 39 3.13 -9.38 -0.06
C TYR A 39 2.98 -7.86 0.12
N LYS A 40 2.82 -7.43 1.36
CA LYS A 40 2.67 -6.02 1.74
C LYS A 40 3.93 -5.23 1.35
N GLN A 41 4.03 -4.88 0.08
CA GLN A 41 5.07 -3.96 -0.37
C GLN A 41 4.66 -2.56 0.06
N GLU A 42 5.41 -1.98 0.98
CA GLU A 42 5.16 -0.62 1.42
C GLU A 42 5.49 0.34 0.29
N VAL A 43 4.46 0.90 -0.32
CA VAL A 43 4.60 1.90 -1.37
C VAL A 43 4.67 3.27 -0.75
N ASN A 44 5.80 3.93 -0.92
CA ASN A 44 6.06 5.28 -0.45
C ASN A 44 5.75 6.30 -1.57
N LEU A 45 4.90 7.27 -1.30
CA LEU A 45 4.47 8.29 -2.25
C LEU A 45 4.66 9.69 -1.68
N ALA A 46 5.44 10.52 -2.36
CA ALA A 46 5.49 11.95 -2.08
C ALA A 46 4.33 12.65 -2.79
N ILE A 47 3.57 13.47 -2.07
CA ILE A 47 2.44 14.21 -2.60
C ILE A 47 2.49 15.68 -2.22
N SER A 48 2.17 16.56 -3.17
CA SER A 48 2.13 18.01 -3.03
C SER A 48 0.78 18.61 -3.46
N ALA A 49 -0.26 17.79 -3.56
CA ALA A 49 -1.60 18.19 -3.95
C ALA A 49 -2.67 17.40 -3.17
N ASN A 50 -3.91 17.88 -3.21
CA ASN A 50 -5.05 17.12 -2.71
C ASN A 50 -5.12 15.77 -3.43
N THR A 51 -5.26 14.68 -2.67
CA THR A 51 -5.08 13.33 -3.20
C THR A 51 -6.08 12.37 -2.59
N THR A 52 -6.62 11.47 -3.39
CA THR A 52 -7.37 10.31 -2.89
C THR A 52 -6.37 9.21 -2.52
N LEU A 53 -6.43 8.79 -1.28
CA LEU A 53 -5.51 7.80 -0.71
C LEU A 53 -5.91 6.38 -1.10
N VAL A 54 -4.90 5.53 -1.21
CA VAL A 54 -5.07 4.09 -1.42
C VAL A 54 -4.51 3.36 -0.20
N ALA A 55 -5.24 2.40 0.32
CA ALA A 55 -4.81 1.62 1.48
C ALA A 55 -3.51 0.83 1.22
N GLY A 56 -2.76 0.58 2.28
CA GLY A 56 -1.48 -0.13 2.22
C GLY A 56 -0.31 0.73 1.74
N ARG A 57 -0.44 2.06 1.76
CA ARG A 57 0.57 3.01 1.29
C ARG A 57 1.00 3.97 2.37
N ARG A 58 2.19 4.54 2.18
CA ARG A 58 2.74 5.63 2.98
C ARG A 58 2.80 6.89 2.14
N TYR A 59 2.26 7.98 2.66
CA TYR A 59 2.21 9.27 1.99
C TYR A 59 3.08 10.28 2.72
N PHE A 60 4.02 10.85 1.99
CA PHE A 60 4.88 11.95 2.44
C PHE A 60 4.30 13.24 1.88
N VAL A 61 3.61 13.98 2.74
CA VAL A 61 2.80 15.14 2.36
C VAL A 61 3.62 16.41 2.45
N ASP A 62 3.69 17.13 1.35
CA ASP A 62 4.20 18.49 1.32
C ASP A 62 3.12 19.45 1.85
N THR A 63 3.34 19.96 3.06
CA THR A 63 2.47 20.91 3.75
C THR A 63 2.90 22.37 3.56
N ALA A 64 3.60 22.70 2.47
CA ALA A 64 3.80 24.10 2.07
C ALA A 64 2.47 24.85 1.84
N ALA A 65 1.36 24.11 1.66
CA ALA A 65 -0.01 24.59 1.69
C ALA A 65 -0.92 23.54 2.35
N ALA A 66 -2.07 23.95 2.84
CA ALA A 66 -3.06 23.03 3.39
C ALA A 66 -3.47 21.95 2.36
N ARG A 67 -3.67 20.70 2.82
CA ARG A 67 -3.97 19.56 1.96
C ARG A 67 -5.25 18.87 2.41
N ILE A 68 -6.00 18.37 1.43
CA ILE A 68 -7.14 17.47 1.66
C ILE A 68 -6.77 16.10 1.12
N LEU A 69 -6.74 15.12 1.99
CA LEU A 69 -6.49 13.72 1.68
C LEU A 69 -7.80 12.95 1.84
N THR A 70 -8.29 12.38 0.76
CA THR A 70 -9.56 11.64 0.76
C THR A 70 -9.30 10.17 1.04
N LEU A 71 -9.87 9.65 2.11
CA LEU A 71 -9.76 8.23 2.48
C LEU A 71 -10.52 7.35 1.48
N PRO A 72 -10.14 6.06 1.33
CA PRO A 72 -10.86 5.12 0.46
C PRO A 72 -12.35 5.01 0.82
N ALA A 73 -13.23 5.01 -0.20
CA ALA A 73 -14.69 4.93 0.00
C ALA A 73 -15.14 3.53 0.43
N SER A 74 -14.45 2.48 -0.03
CA SER A 74 -14.80 1.08 0.23
C SER A 74 -13.63 0.32 0.85
N PRO A 75 -13.21 0.69 2.07
CA PRO A 75 -12.10 0.01 2.73
C PRO A 75 -12.52 -1.38 3.23
N THR A 76 -11.55 -2.26 3.39
CA THR A 76 -11.72 -3.56 4.05
C THR A 76 -11.05 -3.57 5.42
N LEU A 77 -11.56 -4.40 6.31
CA LEU A 77 -11.05 -4.53 7.68
C LEU A 77 -9.54 -4.75 7.69
N GLY A 78 -8.82 -3.99 8.52
CA GLY A 78 -7.39 -4.08 8.70
C GLY A 78 -6.55 -3.33 7.67
N GLN A 79 -7.15 -2.64 6.71
CA GLN A 79 -6.42 -1.76 5.81
C GLN A 79 -5.85 -0.56 6.55
N GLU A 80 -4.58 -0.25 6.27
CA GLU A 80 -3.84 0.83 6.91
C GLU A 80 -3.36 1.86 5.90
N ILE A 81 -3.20 3.09 6.35
CA ILE A 81 -2.57 4.19 5.62
C ILE A 81 -1.69 4.94 6.60
N VAL A 82 -0.46 5.26 6.20
CA VAL A 82 0.46 6.07 7.00
C VAL A 82 0.68 7.40 6.30
N ILE A 83 0.59 8.48 7.04
CA ILE A 83 0.68 9.86 6.56
C ILE A 83 1.79 10.57 7.34
N PHE A 84 2.77 11.09 6.62
CA PHE A 84 3.86 11.88 7.17
C PHE A 84 3.69 13.34 6.76
N ASP A 85 3.78 14.26 7.70
CA ASP A 85 4.04 15.65 7.39
C ASP A 85 5.52 15.79 7.01
N ALA A 86 5.82 15.77 5.70
CA ALA A 86 7.19 15.70 5.20
C ALA A 86 7.91 17.05 5.21
N THR A 87 7.19 18.15 5.27
CA THR A 87 7.76 19.51 5.31
C THR A 87 7.64 20.19 6.67
N GLY A 88 6.93 19.56 7.61
CA GLY A 88 6.86 20.03 9.00
C GLY A 88 6.07 21.31 9.18
N SER A 89 4.99 21.50 8.42
CA SER A 89 4.19 22.74 8.48
C SER A 89 2.68 22.46 8.67
N ALA A 90 2.32 21.24 9.09
CA ALA A 90 0.92 20.86 9.29
C ALA A 90 0.20 21.69 10.37
N GLY A 91 0.92 22.22 11.34
CA GLY A 91 0.38 23.12 12.36
C GLY A 91 -0.12 24.47 11.80
N THR A 92 0.43 24.89 10.66
CA THR A 92 -0.02 26.10 9.95
C THR A 92 -0.89 25.76 8.75
N ASN A 93 -0.50 24.75 8.00
CA ASN A 93 -1.13 24.27 6.78
C ASN A 93 -1.68 22.86 7.01
N ASN A 94 -2.82 22.77 7.67
CA ASN A 94 -3.37 21.52 8.15
C ASN A 94 -3.60 20.50 7.03
N ILE A 95 -3.46 19.22 7.37
CA ILE A 95 -3.88 18.12 6.52
C ILE A 95 -5.28 17.70 6.98
N THR A 96 -6.27 17.88 6.11
CA THR A 96 -7.63 17.37 6.35
C THR A 96 -7.76 15.96 5.80
N LEU A 97 -8.16 15.01 6.65
CA LEU A 97 -8.53 13.66 6.22
C LEU A 97 -10.03 13.64 5.95
N SER A 98 -10.39 13.69 4.68
CA SER A 98 -11.78 13.55 4.26
C SER A 98 -12.23 12.10 4.38
N ARG A 99 -13.26 11.86 5.16
CA ARG A 99 -13.76 10.53 5.53
C ARG A 99 -14.39 9.74 4.37
N ASN A 100 -14.77 10.43 3.29
CA ASN A 100 -15.33 9.81 2.08
C ASN A 100 -16.48 8.82 2.37
N GLY A 101 -17.44 9.23 3.19
CA GLY A 101 -18.61 8.42 3.53
C GLY A 101 -18.44 7.45 4.72
N ASN A 102 -17.21 7.13 5.12
CA ASN A 102 -16.94 6.32 6.30
C ASN A 102 -16.88 7.18 7.57
N LYS A 103 -16.86 6.53 8.72
CA LYS A 103 -16.58 7.22 9.99
C LYS A 103 -15.08 7.34 10.23
N ILE A 104 -14.68 8.28 11.06
CA ILE A 104 -13.34 8.37 11.65
C ILE A 104 -13.51 8.38 13.16
N ASN A 105 -12.91 7.42 13.87
CA ASN A 105 -13.06 7.21 15.31
C ASN A 105 -14.54 7.21 15.77
N GLY A 106 -15.43 6.65 14.97
CA GLY A 106 -16.87 6.61 15.27
C GLY A 106 -17.64 7.88 14.91
N LEU A 107 -16.96 8.96 14.53
CA LEU A 107 -17.55 10.24 14.19
C LEU A 107 -17.85 10.36 12.68
N THR A 108 -18.86 11.13 12.33
CA THR A 108 -19.24 11.42 10.93
C THR A 108 -18.65 12.75 10.44
N GLU A 109 -17.47 13.08 10.91
CA GLU A 109 -16.73 14.30 10.60
C GLU A 109 -15.37 13.97 10.02
N ASP A 110 -14.82 14.89 9.22
CA ASP A 110 -13.45 14.81 8.73
C ASP A 110 -12.46 15.07 9.87
N ALA A 111 -11.29 14.47 9.80
CA ALA A 111 -10.26 14.67 10.80
C ALA A 111 -9.20 15.66 10.30
N ILE A 112 -8.55 16.34 11.24
CA ILE A 112 -7.49 17.31 10.96
C ILE A 112 -6.20 16.84 11.62
N ILE A 113 -5.11 16.85 10.86
CA ILE A 113 -3.75 16.71 11.35
C ILE A 113 -3.14 18.11 11.34
N ASP A 114 -2.88 18.65 12.53
CA ASP A 114 -2.43 20.02 12.77
C ASP A 114 -1.14 20.08 13.60
N VAL A 115 -0.37 19.00 13.62
CA VAL A 115 0.88 18.88 14.34
C VAL A 115 2.04 18.80 13.36
N ASP A 116 3.00 19.71 13.48
CA ASP A 116 4.22 19.72 12.66
C ASP A 116 5.03 18.44 12.84
N GLN A 117 5.60 17.94 11.72
CA GLN A 117 6.43 16.73 11.67
C GLN A 117 5.73 15.47 12.18
N SER A 118 4.40 15.46 12.15
CA SER A 118 3.60 14.33 12.61
C SER A 118 3.70 13.13 11.69
N VAL A 119 3.57 11.96 12.30
CA VAL A 119 3.32 10.68 11.62
C VAL A 119 2.00 10.15 12.12
N THR A 120 1.04 10.03 11.23
CA THR A 120 -0.31 9.58 11.55
C THR A 120 -0.60 8.28 10.83
N THR A 121 -0.99 7.27 11.56
CA THR A 121 -1.47 6.00 10.98
C THR A 121 -2.96 5.85 11.24
N VAL A 122 -3.69 5.49 10.20
CA VAL A 122 -5.11 5.13 10.30
C VAL A 122 -5.33 3.70 9.84
N ILE A 123 -6.14 2.96 10.59
CA ILE A 123 -6.55 1.59 10.26
C ILE A 123 -8.07 1.54 10.14
N TYR A 124 -8.57 0.80 9.15
CA TYR A 124 -10.01 0.58 9.06
C TYR A 124 -10.45 -0.57 9.95
N THR A 125 -11.30 -0.28 10.91
CA THR A 125 -11.75 -1.21 11.96
C THR A 125 -13.20 -1.68 11.78
N GLY A 126 -13.79 -1.37 10.63
CA GLY A 126 -15.17 -1.75 10.32
C GLY A 126 -16.15 -0.57 10.37
N THR A 127 -17.42 -0.84 10.14
CA THR A 127 -18.44 0.22 9.95
C THR A 127 -18.81 0.97 11.23
N THR A 128 -18.54 0.40 12.40
CA THR A 128 -18.90 1.02 13.69
C THR A 128 -18.03 2.23 14.00
N LEU A 129 -16.72 2.06 13.96
CA LEU A 129 -15.74 3.12 14.20
C LEU A 129 -15.18 3.74 12.91
N GLY A 130 -15.19 2.99 11.81
CA GLY A 130 -14.61 3.42 10.55
C GLY A 130 -13.08 3.36 10.57
N TRP A 131 -12.45 4.42 10.14
CA TRP A 131 -11.01 4.63 10.24
C TRP A 131 -10.65 5.06 11.66
N SER A 132 -9.69 4.39 12.27
CA SER A 132 -9.23 4.69 13.62
C SER A 132 -7.76 5.09 13.60
N PHE A 133 -7.40 6.10 14.37
CA PHE A 133 -5.99 6.47 14.58
C PHE A 133 -5.31 5.45 15.48
N ILE A 134 -4.09 5.10 15.11
CA ILE A 134 -3.22 4.22 15.92
C ILE A 134 -1.83 4.81 16.08
#